data_ee21a9e51d8fcbd2ed0d6594cf929f8e
#
_entry.id   ee21a9e51d8fcbd2ed0d6594cf929f8e
#
_cell.length_a   1.000
_cell.length_b   1.000
_cell.length_c   1.000
_cell.angle_alpha   90.00
_cell.angle_beta   90.00
_cell.angle_gamma   90.00
#
_symmetry.space_group_name_H-M   'P 1'
#
loop_
_entity.id
_entity.type
_entity.pdbx_description
1 polymer ?
#
loop_
_entity_poly.entity_id
_entity_poly.type
_entity_poly.pdbx_seq_one_letter_code
_entity_poly.pdbx_strand_id
1 'polypeptide(L)'
;VAVKKIERAFDHPLFAKRTLRELKILRLLSHENVIDLITLQKPLPDEKLDIYAVFEIMETDLGTIVKSNQELSLDHIQFFLYQILRGMKYIHSAGILHRDLKPRNLLVNGNCDLKIWDFGLARTEIPEIIKAGAMTDYVSTRWYRAPELLWGADNYTTAVDMWSIGWIFAELLLRRPLLPGDDRENQLELIVKALGQPDPS
;
A
#
# COMPACT_ATOMS: atom_id res chain seq x y z
N VAL A 1 0.72 15.97 14.89
CA VAL A 1 0.74 15.85 13.42
C VAL A 1 2.08 15.29 12.94
N ALA A 2 2.08 14.63 11.81
CA ALA A 2 3.28 14.17 11.10
C ALA A 2 3.46 15.01 9.82
N VAL A 3 4.71 15.37 9.50
CA VAL A 3 5.02 16.14 8.30
C VAL A 3 5.90 15.30 7.38
N LYS A 4 5.41 15.04 6.17
CA LYS A 4 6.18 14.39 5.10
C LYS A 4 6.76 15.45 4.19
N LYS A 5 8.08 15.63 4.22
CA LYS A 5 8.80 16.43 3.22
C LYS A 5 9.02 15.59 1.97
N ILE A 6 8.56 16.07 0.84
CA ILE A 6 8.77 15.47 -0.48
C ILE A 6 9.74 16.39 -1.22
N GLU A 7 11.02 16.04 -1.14
CA GLU A 7 12.09 16.85 -1.73
C GLU A 7 12.04 16.81 -3.24
N ARG A 8 12.25 17.96 -3.86
CA ARG A 8 12.37 18.11 -5.31
C ARG A 8 11.24 17.41 -6.08
N ALA A 9 10.00 17.56 -5.59
CA ALA A 9 8.81 16.82 -6.04
C ALA A 9 8.56 16.93 -7.56
N PHE A 10 9.12 17.94 -8.23
CA PHE A 10 8.88 18.24 -9.63
C PHE A 10 10.07 17.97 -10.56
N ASP A 11 11.22 17.55 -10.06
CA ASP A 11 12.43 17.34 -10.85
C ASP A 11 12.28 16.22 -11.90
N HIS A 12 11.50 15.21 -11.58
CA HIS A 12 11.29 14.09 -12.49
C HIS A 12 9.80 13.88 -12.78
N PRO A 13 9.36 13.88 -14.06
CA PRO A 13 7.94 13.80 -14.40
C PRO A 13 7.19 12.59 -13.81
N LEU A 14 7.83 11.42 -13.71
CA LEU A 14 7.22 10.24 -13.12
C LEU A 14 7.01 10.39 -11.62
N PHE A 15 7.99 10.97 -10.93
CA PHE A 15 7.90 11.23 -9.50
C PHE A 15 6.83 12.29 -9.21
N ALA A 16 6.80 13.38 -9.97
CA ALA A 16 5.77 14.42 -9.86
C ALA A 16 4.35 13.83 -10.07
N LYS A 17 4.17 12.97 -11.08
CA LYS A 17 2.88 12.30 -11.32
C LYS A 17 2.45 11.40 -10.16
N ARG A 18 3.39 10.67 -9.54
CA ARG A 18 3.11 9.82 -8.37
C ARG A 18 2.69 10.66 -7.18
N THR A 19 3.49 11.68 -6.87
CA THR A 19 3.21 12.61 -5.77
C THR A 19 1.86 13.29 -5.94
N LEU A 20 1.58 13.81 -7.13
CA LEU A 20 0.30 14.45 -7.42
C LEU A 20 -0.87 13.49 -7.25
N ARG A 21 -0.73 12.25 -7.71
CA ARG A 21 -1.77 11.21 -7.58
C ARG A 21 -2.01 10.86 -6.12
N GLU A 22 -0.96 10.57 -5.35
CA GLU A 22 -1.04 10.29 -3.92
C GLU A 22 -1.80 11.40 -3.18
N LEU A 23 -1.38 12.64 -3.37
CA LEU A 23 -2.00 13.78 -2.69
C LEU A 23 -3.45 14.03 -3.14
N LYS A 24 -3.76 13.84 -4.43
CA LYS A 24 -5.15 13.97 -4.92
C LYS A 24 -6.06 12.88 -4.36
N ILE A 25 -5.60 11.64 -4.33
CA ILE A 25 -6.37 10.53 -3.77
C ILE A 25 -6.64 10.79 -2.29
N LEU A 26 -5.61 11.08 -1.52
CA LEU A 26 -5.74 11.34 -0.09
C LEU A 26 -6.65 12.54 0.23
N ARG A 27 -6.66 13.55 -0.62
CA ARG A 27 -7.54 14.71 -0.44
C ARG A 27 -9.02 14.39 -0.68
N LEU A 28 -9.31 13.35 -1.46
CA LEU A 28 -10.69 12.93 -1.80
C LEU A 28 -11.22 11.84 -0.87
N LEU A 29 -10.32 11.07 -0.24
CA LEU A 29 -10.71 10.01 0.67
C LEU A 29 -10.88 10.57 2.09
N SER A 30 -11.99 10.19 2.75
CA SER A 30 -12.25 10.49 4.15
C SER A 30 -12.88 9.26 4.79
N HIS A 31 -12.08 8.52 5.56
CA HIS A 31 -12.52 7.27 6.20
C HIS A 31 -11.63 6.96 7.40
N GLU A 32 -12.21 6.42 8.47
CA GLU A 32 -11.51 6.13 9.72
C GLU A 32 -10.29 5.18 9.56
N ASN A 33 -10.28 4.32 8.53
CA ASN A 33 -9.16 3.42 8.23
C ASN A 33 -8.30 3.86 7.04
N VAL A 34 -8.35 5.13 6.67
CA VAL A 34 -7.46 5.75 5.70
C VAL A 34 -6.78 6.93 6.35
N ILE A 35 -5.48 7.10 6.14
CA ILE A 35 -4.72 8.23 6.71
C ILE A 35 -5.30 9.56 6.23
N ASP A 36 -5.45 10.51 7.15
CA ASP A 36 -6.01 11.82 6.83
C ASP A 36 -4.91 12.82 6.45
N LEU A 37 -5.04 13.40 5.26
CA LEU A 37 -4.20 14.52 4.81
C LEU A 37 -4.80 15.83 5.32
N ILE A 38 -4.22 16.35 6.41
CA ILE A 38 -4.73 17.56 7.07
C ILE A 38 -4.55 18.79 6.20
N THR A 39 -3.34 18.99 5.65
CA THR A 39 -3.06 20.14 4.80
C THR A 39 -1.77 19.96 3.98
N LEU A 40 -1.61 20.77 2.95
CA LEU A 40 -0.36 20.95 2.23
C LEU A 40 0.19 22.34 2.56
N GLN A 41 1.42 22.38 3.02
CA GLN A 41 2.09 23.64 3.31
C GLN A 41 2.88 24.13 2.10
N LYS A 42 2.91 25.46 1.91
CA LYS A 42 3.74 26.07 0.89
C LYS A 42 5.22 25.82 1.20
N PRO A 43 6.04 25.54 0.19
CA PRO A 43 7.48 25.44 0.38
C PRO A 43 8.07 26.75 0.89
N LEU A 44 9.19 26.65 1.59
CA LEU A 44 9.97 27.80 1.98
C LEU A 44 10.54 28.50 0.73
N PRO A 45 10.85 29.82 0.81
CA PRO A 45 11.33 30.59 -0.37
C PRO A 45 12.52 29.96 -1.09
N ASP A 46 13.42 29.31 -0.34
CA ASP A 46 14.63 28.65 -0.86
C ASP A 46 14.41 27.20 -1.30
N GLU A 47 13.23 26.62 -0.98
CA GLU A 47 12.87 25.21 -1.24
C GLU A 47 11.68 25.08 -2.19
N LYS A 48 11.63 25.90 -3.24
CA LYS A 48 10.48 26.05 -4.16
C LYS A 48 10.00 24.76 -4.83
N LEU A 49 10.84 23.71 -4.85
CA LEU A 49 10.52 22.43 -5.47
C LEU A 49 10.03 21.38 -4.47
N ASP A 50 10.04 21.69 -3.17
CA ASP A 50 9.65 20.77 -2.11
C ASP A 50 8.15 20.90 -1.79
N ILE A 51 7.54 19.80 -1.37
CA ILE A 51 6.16 19.77 -0.87
C ILE A 51 6.18 19.28 0.58
N TYR A 52 5.46 19.97 1.44
CA TYR A 52 5.25 19.57 2.84
C TYR A 52 3.80 19.14 3.02
N ALA A 53 3.59 17.83 3.16
CA ALA A 53 2.28 17.27 3.42
C ALA A 53 2.14 16.97 4.93
N VAL A 54 1.08 17.49 5.54
CA VAL A 54 0.80 17.34 6.97
C VAL A 54 -0.30 16.31 7.13
N PHE A 55 -0.03 15.30 7.93
CA PHE A 55 -0.92 14.18 8.23
C PHE A 55 -1.26 14.11 9.72
N GLU A 56 -2.29 13.36 10.05
CA GLU A 56 -2.44 12.88 11.41
C GLU A 56 -1.24 12.02 11.81
N ILE A 57 -0.92 12.02 13.10
CA ILE A 57 0.20 11.22 13.61
C ILE A 57 -0.27 9.82 13.94
N MET A 58 0.52 8.82 13.52
CA MET A 58 0.34 7.43 13.89
C MET A 58 1.62 6.95 14.59
N GLU A 59 1.49 6.05 15.57
CA GLU A 59 2.61 5.67 16.44
C GLU A 59 3.59 4.72 15.76
N THR A 60 3.08 3.77 14.95
CA THR A 60 3.90 2.73 14.31
C THR A 60 3.20 2.14 13.09
N ASP A 61 3.73 1.04 12.55
CA ASP A 61 3.17 0.26 11.45
C ASP A 61 3.10 -1.25 11.79
N LEU A 62 2.24 -1.99 11.09
CA LEU A 62 2.10 -3.43 11.32
C LEU A 62 3.39 -4.22 11.05
N GLY A 63 4.25 -3.77 10.14
CA GLY A 63 5.53 -4.43 9.87
C GLY A 63 6.49 -4.34 11.06
N THR A 64 6.45 -3.23 11.79
CA THR A 64 7.18 -3.05 13.05
C THR A 64 6.59 -3.93 14.15
N ILE A 65 5.26 -3.99 14.27
CA ILE A 65 4.56 -4.84 15.25
C ILE A 65 4.85 -6.33 15.01
N VAL A 66 4.77 -6.79 13.76
CA VAL A 66 5.09 -8.19 13.40
C VAL A 66 6.49 -8.59 13.85
N LYS A 67 7.47 -7.69 13.75
CA LYS A 67 8.86 -7.93 14.13
C LYS A 67 9.14 -7.74 15.62
N SER A 68 8.24 -7.12 16.35
CA SER A 68 8.38 -6.87 17.77
C SER A 68 8.17 -8.17 18.58
N ASN A 69 8.61 -8.16 19.85
CA ASN A 69 8.35 -9.27 20.77
C ASN A 69 6.97 -9.17 21.45
N GLN A 70 6.14 -8.21 21.07
CA GLN A 70 4.79 -8.07 21.61
C GLN A 70 3.92 -9.28 21.22
N GLU A 71 3.13 -9.76 22.16
CA GLU A 71 2.13 -10.78 21.87
C GLU A 71 1.01 -10.20 20.99
N LEU A 72 0.70 -10.89 19.91
CA LEU A 72 -0.43 -10.62 19.04
C LEU A 72 -1.47 -11.75 19.26
N SER A 73 -2.51 -11.46 20.03
CA SER A 73 -3.62 -12.39 20.19
C SER A 73 -4.42 -12.52 18.89
N LEU A 74 -5.22 -13.58 18.78
CA LEU A 74 -6.15 -13.74 17.64
C LEU A 74 -7.14 -12.57 17.54
N ASP A 75 -7.56 -12.00 18.67
CA ASP A 75 -8.47 -10.85 18.69
C ASP A 75 -7.81 -9.61 18.06
N HIS A 76 -6.52 -9.36 18.36
CA HIS A 76 -5.78 -8.30 17.70
C HIS A 76 -5.70 -8.51 16.19
N ILE A 77 -5.40 -9.74 15.74
CA ILE A 77 -5.29 -10.09 14.32
C ILE A 77 -6.63 -9.92 13.61
N GLN A 78 -7.72 -10.39 14.22
CA GLN A 78 -9.08 -10.22 13.69
C GLN A 78 -9.45 -8.73 13.58
N PHE A 79 -9.13 -7.95 14.60
CA PHE A 79 -9.43 -6.52 14.61
C PHE A 79 -8.65 -5.76 13.55
N PHE A 80 -7.36 -6.06 13.35
CA PHE A 80 -6.57 -5.47 12.27
C PHE A 80 -7.12 -5.89 10.90
N LEU A 81 -7.41 -7.18 10.70
CA LEU A 81 -7.97 -7.65 9.43
C LEU A 81 -9.31 -6.99 9.12
N TYR A 82 -10.20 -6.88 10.12
CA TYR A 82 -11.47 -6.18 9.97
C TYR A 82 -11.28 -4.74 9.50
N GLN A 83 -10.37 -4.00 10.11
CA GLN A 83 -10.11 -2.61 9.77
C GLN A 83 -9.50 -2.46 8.36
N ILE A 84 -8.58 -3.36 7.99
CA ILE A 84 -8.01 -3.40 6.63
C ILE A 84 -9.13 -3.62 5.61
N LEU A 85 -9.97 -4.62 5.80
CA LEU A 85 -11.07 -4.95 4.88
C LEU A 85 -12.10 -3.83 4.81
N ARG A 86 -12.44 -3.19 5.94
CA ARG A 86 -13.34 -2.04 5.98
C ARG A 86 -12.80 -0.85 5.22
N GLY A 87 -11.51 -0.50 5.42
CA GLY A 87 -10.84 0.56 4.69
C GLY A 87 -10.74 0.26 3.19
N MET A 88 -10.38 -0.98 2.83
CA MET A 88 -10.28 -1.38 1.42
C MET A 88 -11.64 -1.44 0.71
N LYS A 89 -12.72 -1.85 1.41
CA LYS A 89 -14.08 -1.74 0.87
C LYS A 89 -14.41 -0.30 0.48
N TYR A 90 -14.05 0.67 1.31
CA TYR A 90 -14.25 2.09 1.02
C TYR A 90 -13.39 2.54 -0.17
N ILE A 91 -12.09 2.22 -0.20
CA ILE A 91 -11.16 2.58 -1.27
C ILE A 91 -11.63 2.00 -2.60
N HIS A 92 -11.99 0.71 -2.63
CA HIS A 92 -12.48 0.03 -3.83
C HIS A 92 -13.82 0.58 -4.30
N SER A 93 -14.73 0.99 -3.39
CA SER A 93 -15.99 1.63 -3.78
C SER A 93 -15.81 2.97 -4.49
N ALA A 94 -14.66 3.63 -4.29
CA ALA A 94 -14.26 4.82 -5.02
C ALA A 94 -13.54 4.51 -6.35
N GLY A 95 -13.50 3.23 -6.77
CA GLY A 95 -12.80 2.80 -7.98
C GLY A 95 -11.27 2.94 -7.90
N ILE A 96 -10.71 2.89 -6.69
CA ILE A 96 -9.27 3.04 -6.46
C ILE A 96 -8.68 1.69 -6.07
N LEU A 97 -7.60 1.29 -6.75
CA LEU A 97 -6.75 0.16 -6.40
C LEU A 97 -5.49 0.68 -5.71
N HIS A 98 -5.15 0.11 -4.56
CA HIS A 98 -3.97 0.52 -3.79
C HIS A 98 -2.66 0.00 -4.42
N ARG A 99 -2.60 -1.31 -4.75
CA ARG A 99 -1.52 -2.00 -5.48
C ARG A 99 -0.17 -2.14 -4.76
N ASP A 100 -0.03 -1.61 -3.57
CA ASP A 100 1.19 -1.73 -2.76
C ASP A 100 0.87 -1.97 -1.28
N LEU A 101 -0.19 -2.76 -1.01
CA LEU A 101 -0.50 -3.15 0.35
C LEU A 101 0.61 -4.06 0.90
N LYS A 102 1.11 -3.69 2.08
CA LYS A 102 2.13 -4.41 2.85
C LYS A 102 2.06 -3.96 4.31
N PRO A 103 2.59 -4.72 5.27
CA PRO A 103 2.50 -4.36 6.68
C PRO A 103 3.02 -2.95 7.01
N ARG A 104 4.05 -2.47 6.31
CA ARG A 104 4.59 -1.10 6.50
C ARG A 104 3.65 0.01 6.03
N ASN A 105 2.71 -0.30 5.14
CA ASN A 105 1.71 0.67 4.65
C ASN A 105 0.40 0.62 5.45
N LEU A 106 0.41 -0.04 6.59
CA LEU A 106 -0.70 -0.17 7.54
C LEU A 106 -0.24 0.42 8.88
N LEU A 107 -0.58 1.68 9.10
CA LEU A 107 -0.19 2.43 10.29
C LEU A 107 -1.13 2.10 11.44
N VAL A 108 -0.61 2.08 12.66
CA VAL A 108 -1.38 1.71 13.86
C VAL A 108 -1.02 2.56 15.07
N ASN A 109 -1.98 2.70 15.97
CA ASN A 109 -1.83 3.36 17.26
C ASN A 109 -1.87 2.33 18.42
N GLY A 110 -1.50 2.75 19.62
CA GLY A 110 -1.49 1.91 20.81
C GLY A 110 -2.86 1.36 21.21
N ASN A 111 -3.95 1.97 20.77
CA ASN A 111 -5.33 1.48 20.92
C ASN A 111 -5.76 0.51 19.79
N CYS A 112 -4.82 0.06 18.96
CA CYS A 112 -5.04 -0.81 17.80
C CYS A 112 -5.86 -0.20 16.65
N ASP A 113 -6.08 1.11 16.60
CA ASP A 113 -6.65 1.76 15.43
C ASP A 113 -5.68 1.66 14.25
N LEU A 114 -6.21 1.30 13.06
CA LEU A 114 -5.42 1.06 11.85
C LEU A 114 -5.84 2.00 10.73
N LYS A 115 -4.83 2.54 10.03
CA LYS A 115 -5.01 3.39 8.85
C LYS A 115 -4.14 2.96 7.69
N ILE A 116 -4.76 2.88 6.50
CA ILE A 116 -4.10 2.57 5.23
C ILE A 116 -3.39 3.83 4.73
N TRP A 117 -2.15 3.65 4.28
CA TRP A 117 -1.23 4.71 3.89
C TRP A 117 -0.50 4.37 2.58
N ASP A 118 0.14 5.37 1.95
CA ASP A 118 1.00 5.27 0.77
C ASP A 118 0.27 4.88 -0.53
N PHE A 119 -0.48 5.83 -1.07
CA PHE A 119 -1.17 5.71 -2.35
C PHE A 119 -0.29 6.03 -3.57
N GLY A 120 1.04 6.06 -3.42
CA GLY A 120 1.97 6.41 -4.49
C GLY A 120 1.90 5.50 -5.71
N LEU A 121 1.51 4.24 -5.54
CA LEU A 121 1.29 3.28 -6.62
C LEU A 121 -0.18 3.06 -6.99
N ALA A 122 -1.11 3.76 -6.34
CA ALA A 122 -2.53 3.59 -6.58
C ALA A 122 -2.94 3.92 -8.02
N ARG A 123 -4.03 3.29 -8.48
CA ARG A 123 -4.65 3.51 -9.80
C ARG A 123 -6.16 3.56 -9.64
N THR A 124 -6.81 4.12 -10.65
CA THR A 124 -8.26 4.06 -10.80
C THR A 124 -8.62 2.95 -11.79
N GLU A 125 -9.76 2.29 -11.59
CA GLU A 125 -10.27 1.25 -12.49
C GLU A 125 -10.74 1.81 -13.85
N ILE A 126 -10.71 3.13 -14.05
CA ILE A 126 -11.14 3.76 -15.30
C ILE A 126 -10.16 3.38 -16.42
N PRO A 127 -10.58 2.62 -17.45
CA PRO A 127 -9.70 2.03 -18.48
C PRO A 127 -8.83 3.06 -19.22
N GLU A 128 -9.34 4.28 -19.39
CA GLU A 128 -8.67 5.37 -20.11
C GLU A 128 -7.43 5.89 -19.37
N ILE A 129 -7.35 5.68 -18.06
CA ILE A 129 -6.23 6.13 -17.23
C ILE A 129 -5.21 5.00 -17.01
N ILE A 130 -5.60 3.74 -17.18
CA ILE A 130 -4.73 2.57 -17.02
C ILE A 130 -3.60 2.57 -18.08
N LYS A 131 -3.89 3.01 -19.31
CA LYS A 131 -2.92 3.05 -20.42
C LYS A 131 -1.72 4.00 -20.23
N ALA A 132 -1.72 4.84 -19.22
CA ALA A 132 -0.72 5.88 -19.02
C ALA A 132 0.44 5.52 -18.09
N GLY A 133 0.77 4.26 -17.90
CA GLY A 133 1.92 3.96 -17.05
C GLY A 133 2.28 2.49 -16.95
N ALA A 134 3.25 2.07 -17.75
CA ALA A 134 4.02 0.87 -17.48
C ALA A 134 4.50 0.88 -16.01
N MET A 135 4.40 -0.26 -15.35
CA MET A 135 4.98 -0.45 -14.02
C MET A 135 6.47 -0.14 -14.12
N THR A 136 6.89 0.99 -13.59
CA THR A 136 8.31 1.16 -13.27
C THR A 136 8.64 0.10 -12.22
N ASP A 137 9.57 -0.81 -12.54
CA ASP A 137 10.23 -1.74 -11.63
C ASP A 137 11.01 -0.95 -10.58
N TYR A 138 10.29 -0.28 -9.71
CA TYR A 138 10.90 0.38 -8.57
C TYR A 138 11.03 -0.65 -7.44
N VAL A 139 12.12 -0.57 -6.69
CA VAL A 139 12.51 -1.42 -5.55
C VAL A 139 11.44 -1.38 -4.43
N SER A 140 10.22 -1.82 -4.74
CA SER A 140 9.17 -2.07 -3.76
C SER A 140 9.13 -3.56 -3.46
N THR A 141 8.93 -3.91 -2.21
CA THR A 141 8.81 -5.30 -1.74
C THR A 141 7.78 -6.06 -2.58
N ARG A 142 8.21 -7.15 -3.23
CA ARG A 142 7.39 -7.97 -4.13
C ARG A 142 6.57 -9.05 -3.42
N TRP A 143 6.84 -9.29 -2.14
CA TRP A 143 6.32 -10.42 -1.35
C TRP A 143 4.78 -10.48 -1.28
N TYR A 144 4.12 -9.33 -1.42
CA TYR A 144 2.66 -9.18 -1.30
C TYR A 144 1.97 -8.98 -2.66
N ARG A 145 2.72 -8.93 -3.75
CA ARG A 145 2.17 -8.66 -5.09
C ARG A 145 1.46 -9.88 -5.66
N ALA A 146 0.29 -9.63 -6.22
CA ALA A 146 -0.46 -10.63 -6.97
C ALA A 146 0.32 -11.10 -8.21
N PRO A 147 0.19 -12.38 -8.62
CA PRO A 147 0.95 -12.95 -9.73
C PRO A 147 0.73 -12.19 -11.04
N GLU A 148 -0.47 -11.71 -11.34
CA GLU A 148 -0.76 -10.88 -12.51
C GLU A 148 0.03 -9.57 -12.52
N LEU A 149 0.28 -8.97 -11.38
CA LEU A 149 1.13 -7.78 -11.25
C LEU A 149 2.61 -8.12 -11.41
N LEU A 150 3.04 -9.31 -10.98
CA LEU A 150 4.39 -9.79 -11.18
C LEU A 150 4.63 -10.11 -12.65
N TRP A 151 3.67 -10.67 -13.37
CA TRP A 151 3.76 -10.91 -14.80
C TRP A 151 3.64 -9.64 -15.65
N GLY A 152 3.20 -8.53 -15.07
CA GLY A 152 3.03 -7.28 -15.79
C GLY A 152 1.78 -7.27 -16.64
N ALA A 153 0.72 -7.96 -16.21
CA ALA A 153 -0.57 -7.89 -16.88
C ALA A 153 -1.10 -6.45 -16.88
N ASP A 154 -1.71 -6.04 -18.00
CA ASP A 154 -2.32 -4.70 -18.13
C ASP A 154 -3.74 -4.67 -17.53
N ASN A 155 -4.40 -5.81 -17.49
CA ASN A 155 -5.75 -5.97 -16.96
C ASN A 155 -5.72 -6.65 -15.60
N TYR A 156 -6.01 -5.91 -14.54
CA TYR A 156 -6.15 -6.40 -13.18
C TYR A 156 -7.28 -5.64 -12.47
N THR A 157 -7.83 -6.23 -11.44
CA THR A 157 -8.98 -5.71 -10.69
C THR A 157 -8.62 -5.46 -9.23
N THR A 158 -9.58 -5.11 -8.43
CA THR A 158 -9.47 -5.01 -6.96
C THR A 158 -8.94 -6.29 -6.30
N ALA A 159 -8.99 -7.44 -7.00
CA ALA A 159 -8.48 -8.72 -6.52
C ALA A 159 -6.97 -8.68 -6.18
N VAL A 160 -6.17 -7.81 -6.83
CA VAL A 160 -4.74 -7.66 -6.53
C VAL A 160 -4.49 -7.19 -5.10
N ASP A 161 -5.36 -6.34 -4.57
CA ASP A 161 -5.28 -5.87 -3.18
C ASP A 161 -5.75 -6.96 -2.21
N MET A 162 -6.76 -7.74 -2.58
CA MET A 162 -7.21 -8.89 -1.77
C MET A 162 -6.13 -9.97 -1.65
N TRP A 163 -5.36 -10.20 -2.73
CA TRP A 163 -4.19 -11.07 -2.68
C TRP A 163 -3.17 -10.58 -1.64
N SER A 164 -2.84 -9.30 -1.67
CA SER A 164 -1.91 -8.70 -0.71
C SER A 164 -2.39 -8.83 0.72
N ILE A 165 -3.70 -8.63 0.97
CA ILE A 165 -4.31 -8.79 2.29
C ILE A 165 -4.18 -10.23 2.80
N GLY A 166 -4.35 -11.23 1.93
CA GLY A 166 -4.16 -12.63 2.28
C GLY A 166 -2.76 -12.93 2.83
N TRP A 167 -1.71 -12.41 2.17
CA TRP A 167 -0.33 -12.57 2.64
C TRP A 167 -0.02 -11.78 3.90
N ILE A 168 -0.58 -10.57 4.05
CA ILE A 168 -0.49 -9.78 5.29
C ILE A 168 -1.13 -10.55 6.46
N PHE A 169 -2.31 -11.13 6.24
CA PHE A 169 -3.00 -11.94 7.26
C PHE A 169 -2.16 -13.15 7.67
N ALA A 170 -1.59 -13.88 6.70
CA ALA A 170 -0.69 -15.00 6.99
C ALA A 170 0.55 -14.54 7.80
N GLU A 171 1.13 -13.39 7.47
CA GLU A 171 2.29 -12.83 8.18
C GLU A 171 1.94 -12.44 9.62
N LEU A 172 0.76 -11.89 9.88
CA LEU A 172 0.29 -11.58 11.24
C LEU A 172 0.19 -12.86 12.10
N LEU A 173 -0.31 -13.97 11.51
CA LEU A 173 -0.40 -15.25 12.19
C LEU A 173 0.97 -15.90 12.45
N LEU A 174 1.88 -15.81 11.48
CA LEU A 174 3.19 -16.49 11.52
C LEU A 174 4.29 -15.64 12.13
N ARG A 175 4.08 -14.35 12.31
CA ARG A 175 5.08 -13.36 12.78
C ARG A 175 6.33 -13.27 11.88
N ARG A 176 6.19 -13.65 10.62
CA ARG A 176 7.23 -13.58 9.59
C ARG A 176 6.61 -13.59 8.22
N PRO A 177 7.26 -12.99 7.21
CA PRO A 177 6.81 -13.09 5.83
C PRO A 177 6.67 -14.55 5.39
N LEU A 178 5.58 -14.88 4.69
CA LEU A 178 5.32 -16.26 4.27
C LEU A 178 6.12 -16.63 3.01
N LEU A 179 6.16 -15.74 2.01
CA LEU A 179 6.86 -15.96 0.74
C LEU A 179 7.83 -14.80 0.45
N PRO A 180 9.00 -14.74 1.08
CA PRO A 180 9.98 -13.67 0.86
C PRO A 180 10.86 -13.97 -0.36
N GLY A 181 10.37 -13.71 -1.57
CA GLY A 181 11.12 -13.86 -2.80
C GLY A 181 12.20 -12.78 -2.99
N ASP A 182 13.36 -13.19 -3.45
CA ASP A 182 14.52 -12.32 -3.68
C ASP A 182 14.34 -11.44 -4.92
N ASP A 183 13.73 -11.99 -5.95
CA ASP A 183 13.41 -11.31 -7.20
C ASP A 183 12.00 -11.67 -7.71
N ARG A 184 11.68 -11.23 -8.92
CA ARG A 184 10.37 -11.45 -9.54
C ARG A 184 10.12 -12.93 -9.86
N GLU A 185 11.11 -13.62 -10.40
CA GLU A 185 11.01 -15.01 -10.84
C GLU A 185 10.92 -15.92 -9.62
N ASN A 186 11.78 -15.72 -8.64
CA ASN A 186 11.75 -16.45 -7.39
C ASN A 186 10.43 -16.23 -6.62
N GLN A 187 9.88 -15.01 -6.63
CA GLN A 187 8.58 -14.76 -6.02
C GLN A 187 7.47 -15.59 -6.68
N LEU A 188 7.46 -15.70 -8.01
CA LEU A 188 6.50 -16.53 -8.74
C LEU A 188 6.69 -18.02 -8.45
N GLU A 189 7.93 -18.51 -8.40
CA GLU A 189 8.25 -19.89 -8.02
C GLU A 189 7.73 -20.23 -6.63
N LEU A 190 7.94 -19.34 -5.64
CA LEU A 190 7.44 -19.52 -4.29
C LEU A 190 5.91 -19.58 -4.23
N ILE A 191 5.22 -18.73 -5.04
CA ILE A 191 3.76 -18.76 -5.15
C ILE A 191 3.29 -20.09 -5.71
N VAL A 192 3.86 -20.54 -6.83
CA VAL A 192 3.50 -21.82 -7.47
C VAL A 192 3.79 -23.01 -6.54
N LYS A 193 4.91 -22.98 -5.82
CA LYS A 193 5.24 -24.03 -4.84
C LYS A 193 4.24 -24.10 -3.69
N ALA A 194 3.71 -22.96 -3.25
CA ALA A 194 2.76 -22.87 -2.14
C ALA A 194 1.32 -23.22 -2.52
N LEU A 195 0.87 -22.79 -3.71
CA LEU A 195 -0.54 -22.87 -4.13
C LEU A 195 -0.81 -23.85 -5.28
N GLY A 196 0.24 -24.39 -5.90
CA GLY A 196 0.15 -25.19 -7.11
C GLY A 196 0.17 -24.33 -8.38
N GLN A 197 0.23 -24.99 -9.53
CA GLN A 197 0.11 -24.33 -10.82
C GLN A 197 -1.37 -23.98 -11.08
N PRO A 198 -1.65 -22.79 -11.67
CA PRO A 198 -3.00 -22.47 -12.11
C PRO A 198 -3.46 -23.46 -13.17
N ASP A 199 -4.76 -23.78 -13.19
CA ASP A 199 -5.35 -24.60 -14.24
C ASP A 199 -5.14 -23.91 -15.60
N PRO A 200 -4.77 -24.68 -16.63
CA PRO A 200 -4.68 -24.17 -18.00
C PRO A 200 -6.10 -24.00 -18.56
N SER A 201 -6.75 -22.88 -18.23
CA SER A 201 -8.09 -22.51 -18.72
C SER A 201 -8.04 -21.32 -19.65
#